data_13e2b8bdebca410ffb7d705df07b70c7
#
_entry.id   13e2b8bdebca410ffb7d705df07b70c7
#
_cell.length_a   1.000
_cell.length_b   1.000
_cell.length_c   1.000
_cell.angle_alpha   90.00
_cell.angle_beta   90.00
_cell.angle_gamma   90.00
#
_symmetry.space_group_name_H-M   'P 1'
#
loop_
_entity.id
_entity.type
_entity.pdbx_description
1 polymer ?
#
loop_
_entity_poly.entity_id
_entity_poly.type
_entity_poly.pdbx_seq_one_letter_code
_entity_poly.pdbx_strand_id
1 'polypeptide(L)'
;CWSTMNNKLLILNLGVDSENTSLAFTQKWINDISINYDAVDVLTMKVGSTYQLNKNVNLFFINDQNTNYTKIYQLRKLNKLTRKLIKNNNYTHCFAHMAPMQHLVAKFYLIQKNIKTTLWFTHSGPKFGIKWLILWFSSMLANNIVTASKHSFPFRFKKVKCIGPV
;
A
#
# COMPACT_ATOMS: atom_id res chain seq x y z
N CYS A 1 -9.78 2.17 -33.25
CA CYS A 1 -9.84 1.37 -32.00
C CYS A 1 -8.95 2.02 -30.97
N TRP A 2 -9.55 2.77 -30.04
CA TRP A 2 -8.85 3.24 -28.84
C TRP A 2 -8.64 2.02 -27.94
N SER A 3 -7.42 1.57 -27.82
CA SER A 3 -7.02 0.59 -26.81
C SER A 3 -7.34 1.24 -25.47
N THR A 4 -8.38 0.79 -24.80
CA THR A 4 -8.65 1.14 -23.40
C THR A 4 -7.45 0.68 -22.59
N MET A 5 -6.56 1.60 -22.23
CA MET A 5 -5.49 1.30 -21.29
C MET A 5 -6.16 0.83 -20.00
N ASN A 6 -5.98 -0.46 -19.70
CA ASN A 6 -6.54 -1.10 -18.51
C ASN A 6 -5.91 -0.42 -17.28
N ASN A 7 -6.66 0.49 -16.66
CA ASN A 7 -6.17 1.29 -15.53
C ASN A 7 -6.23 0.48 -14.25
N LYS A 8 -5.13 -0.22 -13.93
CA LYS A 8 -5.05 -1.12 -12.78
C LYS A 8 -4.17 -0.57 -11.67
N LEU A 9 -4.70 -0.55 -10.43
CA LEU A 9 -4.03 -0.07 -9.23
C LEU A 9 -3.54 -1.24 -8.36
N LEU A 10 -2.32 -1.15 -7.85
CA LEU A 10 -1.84 -1.98 -6.75
C LEU A 10 -1.88 -1.17 -5.45
N ILE A 11 -2.59 -1.66 -4.43
CA ILE A 11 -2.59 -1.08 -3.08
C ILE A 11 -1.79 -1.98 -2.15
N LEU A 12 -0.85 -1.38 -1.41
CA LEU A 12 -0.11 -2.01 -0.33
C LEU A 12 -0.59 -1.46 0.99
N ASN A 13 -1.04 -2.32 1.91
CA ASN A 13 -1.66 -1.89 3.16
C ASN A 13 -1.30 -2.82 4.33
N LEU A 14 -1.39 -2.32 5.58
CA LEU A 14 -1.10 -3.10 6.79
C LEU A 14 -2.23 -4.05 7.17
N GLY A 15 -3.48 -3.65 6.97
CA GLY A 15 -4.62 -4.46 7.36
C GLY A 15 -5.92 -3.99 6.73
N VAL A 16 -6.82 -4.95 6.51
CA VAL A 16 -8.22 -4.69 6.10
C VAL A 16 -9.11 -5.46 7.06
N ASP A 17 -9.81 -4.74 7.94
CA ASP A 17 -10.67 -5.32 8.95
C ASP A 17 -11.72 -4.29 9.38
N SER A 18 -12.98 -4.60 9.15
CA SER A 18 -14.09 -3.71 9.46
C SER A 18 -14.44 -3.65 10.94
N GLU A 19 -14.10 -4.66 11.71
CA GLU A 19 -14.38 -4.73 13.15
C GLU A 19 -13.26 -4.08 13.98
N ASN A 20 -12.09 -3.87 13.39
CA ASN A 20 -10.99 -3.19 14.04
C ASN A 20 -11.14 -1.67 13.90
N THR A 21 -11.30 -0.96 15.01
CA THR A 21 -11.52 0.51 15.03
C THR A 21 -10.45 1.30 14.27
N SER A 22 -9.20 0.82 14.27
CA SER A 22 -8.09 1.47 13.58
C SER A 22 -8.03 1.14 12.08
N LEU A 23 -8.73 0.11 11.62
CA LEU A 23 -8.71 -0.37 10.24
C LEU A 23 -10.08 -0.28 9.54
N ALA A 24 -11.15 0.00 10.28
CA ALA A 24 -12.52 0.03 9.75
C ALA A 24 -12.68 1.00 8.57
N PHE A 25 -12.00 2.16 8.62
CA PHE A 25 -12.03 3.14 7.54
C PHE A 25 -11.33 2.65 6.25
N THR A 26 -10.49 1.61 6.35
CA THR A 26 -9.68 1.12 5.23
C THR A 26 -10.54 0.64 4.06
N GLN A 27 -11.62 -0.07 4.31
CA GLN A 27 -12.51 -0.57 3.26
C GLN A 27 -13.21 0.58 2.53
N LYS A 28 -13.63 1.61 3.26
CA LYS A 28 -14.29 2.77 2.67
C LYS A 28 -13.38 3.45 1.66
N TRP A 29 -12.15 3.84 2.06
CA TRP A 29 -11.27 4.55 1.13
C TRP A 29 -10.75 3.65 -0.02
N ILE A 30 -10.62 2.33 0.19
CA ILE A 30 -10.32 1.39 -0.91
C ILE A 30 -11.45 1.43 -1.94
N ASN A 31 -12.71 1.35 -1.50
CA ASN A 31 -13.87 1.44 -2.37
C ASN A 31 -13.92 2.80 -3.10
N ASP A 32 -13.71 3.91 -2.38
CA ASP A 32 -13.71 5.27 -2.96
C ASP A 32 -12.63 5.43 -4.04
N ILE A 33 -11.44 4.90 -3.81
CA ILE A 33 -10.36 4.93 -4.82
C ILE A 33 -10.69 4.00 -5.99
N SER A 34 -11.27 2.83 -5.74
CA SER A 34 -11.50 1.81 -6.77
C SER A 34 -12.45 2.26 -7.89
N ILE A 35 -13.31 3.24 -7.64
CA ILE A 35 -14.23 3.81 -8.63
C ILE A 35 -13.48 4.36 -9.85
N ASN A 36 -12.23 4.80 -9.67
CA ASN A 36 -11.40 5.42 -10.71
C ASN A 36 -10.51 4.41 -11.48
N TYR A 37 -10.66 3.12 -11.20
CA TYR A 37 -9.82 2.06 -11.78
C TYR A 37 -10.67 0.90 -12.30
N ASP A 38 -10.21 0.28 -13.39
CA ASP A 38 -10.86 -0.92 -13.93
C ASP A 38 -10.70 -2.13 -12.99
N ALA A 39 -9.55 -2.21 -12.32
CA ALA A 39 -9.27 -3.21 -11.30
C ALA A 39 -8.30 -2.70 -10.23
N VAL A 40 -8.52 -3.13 -9.00
CA VAL A 40 -7.67 -2.81 -7.84
C VAL A 40 -7.26 -4.10 -7.15
N ASP A 41 -5.96 -4.35 -7.06
CA ASP A 41 -5.42 -5.44 -6.28
C ASP A 41 -4.85 -4.88 -4.97
N VAL A 42 -5.38 -5.36 -3.84
CA VAL A 42 -4.97 -4.96 -2.49
C VAL A 42 -4.13 -6.05 -1.86
N LEU A 43 -2.86 -5.78 -1.58
CA LEU A 43 -1.96 -6.67 -0.85
C LEU A 43 -1.80 -6.17 0.58
N THR A 44 -2.35 -6.91 1.53
CA THR A 44 -2.38 -6.57 2.95
C THR A 44 -1.60 -7.56 3.81
N MET A 45 -1.10 -7.10 4.98
CA MET A 45 -0.43 -8.00 5.94
C MET A 45 -1.43 -8.85 6.71
N LYS A 46 -2.59 -8.29 7.05
CA LYS A 46 -3.65 -8.98 7.79
C LYS A 46 -5.00 -8.72 7.13
N VAL A 47 -5.85 -9.73 7.17
CA VAL A 47 -7.26 -9.62 6.83
C VAL A 47 -8.10 -10.06 8.02
N GLY A 48 -9.09 -9.26 8.37
CA GLY A 48 -10.14 -9.57 9.33
C GLY A 48 -11.48 -9.70 8.64
N SER A 49 -12.55 -9.25 9.31
CA SER A 49 -13.87 -9.18 8.72
C SER A 49 -13.88 -8.16 7.58
N THR A 50 -14.32 -8.60 6.40
CA THR A 50 -14.46 -7.72 5.23
C THR A 50 -15.94 -7.62 4.88
N TYR A 51 -16.49 -6.41 5.00
CA TYR A 51 -17.79 -6.11 4.41
C TYR A 51 -17.62 -5.82 2.91
N GLN A 52 -18.60 -5.28 2.28
CA GLN A 52 -18.71 -5.10 0.85
C GLN A 52 -17.52 -4.31 0.23
N LEU A 53 -16.53 -5.00 -0.29
CA LEU A 53 -15.60 -4.42 -1.24
C LEU A 53 -16.25 -4.36 -2.63
N ASN A 54 -15.91 -3.34 -3.41
CA ASN A 54 -16.38 -3.20 -4.78
C ASN A 54 -15.95 -4.39 -5.64
N LYS A 55 -16.75 -4.76 -6.65
CA LYS A 55 -16.54 -5.95 -7.50
C LYS A 55 -15.20 -5.95 -8.24
N ASN A 56 -14.61 -4.79 -8.47
CA ASN A 56 -13.31 -4.62 -9.13
C ASN A 56 -12.11 -4.65 -8.16
N VAL A 57 -12.34 -4.94 -6.86
CA VAL A 57 -11.29 -5.04 -5.83
C VAL A 57 -10.98 -6.50 -5.53
N ASN A 58 -9.73 -6.91 -5.72
CA ASN A 58 -9.21 -8.23 -5.34
C ASN A 58 -8.33 -8.10 -4.09
N LEU A 59 -8.56 -8.93 -3.09
CA LEU A 59 -7.82 -8.92 -1.83
C LEU A 59 -6.81 -10.07 -1.75
N PHE A 60 -5.54 -9.74 -1.51
CA PHE A 60 -4.45 -10.68 -1.27
C PHE A 60 -3.85 -10.41 0.12
N PHE A 61 -3.60 -11.45 0.91
CA PHE A 61 -3.16 -11.29 2.29
C PHE A 61 -2.01 -12.22 2.66
N ILE A 62 -1.20 -11.78 3.61
CA ILE A 62 -0.08 -12.54 4.16
C ILE A 62 -0.56 -13.44 5.30
N ASN A 63 -1.29 -12.88 6.27
CA ASN A 63 -1.87 -13.59 7.39
C ASN A 63 -3.40 -13.49 7.34
N ASP A 64 -4.08 -14.58 7.64
CA ASP A 64 -5.49 -14.59 8.01
C ASP A 64 -5.66 -14.42 9.53
N GLN A 65 -6.89 -14.45 10.01
CA GLN A 65 -7.19 -14.26 11.45
C GLN A 65 -6.53 -15.32 12.34
N ASN A 66 -6.32 -16.53 11.82
CA ASN A 66 -5.89 -17.71 12.59
C ASN A 66 -4.40 -18.02 12.44
N THR A 67 -3.66 -17.32 11.58
CA THR A 67 -2.26 -17.64 11.30
C THR A 67 -1.31 -16.58 11.86
N ASN A 68 -0.37 -17.03 12.68
CA ASN A 68 0.68 -16.20 13.27
C ASN A 68 2.05 -16.65 12.76
N TYR A 69 2.35 -16.31 11.51
CA TYR A 69 3.64 -16.66 10.90
C TYR A 69 4.80 -15.86 11.49
N THR A 70 6.00 -16.48 11.51
CA THR A 70 7.24 -15.77 11.87
C THR A 70 7.49 -14.58 10.90
N LYS A 71 8.17 -13.54 11.38
CA LYS A 71 8.48 -12.35 10.55
C LYS A 71 9.22 -12.70 9.26
N ILE A 72 10.13 -13.70 9.32
CA ILE A 72 10.87 -14.16 8.14
C ILE A 72 9.93 -14.80 7.11
N TYR A 73 9.01 -15.64 7.56
CA TYR A 73 8.02 -16.27 6.67
C TYR A 73 7.09 -15.22 6.05
N GLN A 74 6.61 -14.27 6.84
CA GLN A 74 5.79 -13.16 6.35
C GLN A 74 6.52 -12.37 5.25
N LEU A 75 7.81 -12.07 5.45
CA LEU A 75 8.61 -11.34 4.48
C LEU A 75 8.81 -12.14 3.17
N ARG A 76 9.07 -13.44 3.29
CA ARG A 76 9.18 -14.34 2.12
C ARG A 76 7.86 -14.44 1.36
N LYS A 77 6.74 -14.60 2.06
CA LYS A 77 5.40 -14.67 1.46
C LYS A 77 5.04 -13.33 0.80
N LEU A 78 5.32 -12.21 1.46
CA LEU A 78 5.16 -10.87 0.92
C LEU A 78 5.94 -10.72 -0.39
N ASN A 79 7.23 -11.05 -0.40
CA ASN A 79 8.07 -10.97 -1.59
C ASN A 79 7.53 -11.84 -2.75
N LYS A 80 7.15 -13.09 -2.44
CA LYS A 80 6.59 -14.03 -3.44
C LYS A 80 5.29 -13.50 -4.06
N LEU A 81 4.34 -13.02 -3.23
CA LEU A 81 3.07 -12.48 -3.70
C LEU A 81 3.27 -11.19 -4.49
N THR A 82 4.09 -10.27 -3.99
CA THR A 82 4.41 -9.02 -4.68
C THR A 82 5.00 -9.27 -6.06
N ARG A 83 6.00 -10.17 -6.13
CA ARG A 83 6.61 -10.57 -7.41
C ARG A 83 5.58 -11.16 -8.37
N LYS A 84 4.72 -12.08 -7.88
CA LYS A 84 3.66 -12.69 -8.69
C LYS A 84 2.69 -11.66 -9.24
N LEU A 85 2.20 -10.75 -8.38
CA LEU A 85 1.24 -9.72 -8.76
C LEU A 85 1.83 -8.78 -9.80
N ILE A 86 3.02 -8.22 -9.55
CA ILE A 86 3.65 -7.24 -10.46
C ILE A 86 4.09 -7.90 -11.78
N LYS A 87 4.55 -9.16 -11.76
CA LYS A 87 4.94 -9.87 -12.99
C LYS A 87 3.75 -10.13 -13.89
N ASN A 88 2.62 -10.55 -13.33
CA ASN A 88 1.46 -11.04 -14.07
C ASN A 88 0.44 -9.95 -14.42
N ASN A 89 0.61 -8.74 -13.92
CA ASN A 89 -0.32 -7.64 -14.15
C ASN A 89 0.42 -6.37 -14.61
N ASN A 90 -0.29 -5.55 -15.38
CA ASN A 90 0.19 -4.24 -15.83
C ASN A 90 -0.47 -3.15 -14.99
N TYR A 91 0.10 -2.89 -13.81
CA TYR A 91 -0.37 -1.78 -12.98
C TYR A 91 0.07 -0.44 -13.56
N THR A 92 -0.83 0.53 -13.53
CA THR A 92 -0.52 1.93 -13.88
C THR A 92 0.10 2.68 -12.72
N HIS A 93 -0.28 2.30 -11.50
CA HIS A 93 0.19 2.94 -10.27
C HIS A 93 0.24 1.96 -9.09
N CYS A 94 1.10 2.27 -8.11
CA CYS A 94 1.12 1.59 -6.82
C CYS A 94 0.93 2.61 -5.70
N PHE A 95 -0.03 2.34 -4.81
CA PHE A 95 -0.37 3.17 -3.66
C PHE A 95 -0.08 2.42 -2.37
N ALA A 96 0.82 2.94 -1.54
CA ALA A 96 1.21 2.32 -0.28
C ALA A 96 0.68 3.14 0.90
N HIS A 97 -0.34 2.62 1.60
CA HIS A 97 -0.94 3.23 2.78
C HIS A 97 -0.29 2.69 4.05
N MET A 98 0.43 3.54 4.78
CA MET A 98 1.10 3.21 6.05
C MET A 98 2.00 1.95 5.97
N ALA A 99 2.45 1.57 4.78
CA ALA A 99 3.08 0.29 4.48
C ALA A 99 4.52 0.45 3.91
N PRO A 100 5.46 1.13 4.63
CA PRO A 100 6.79 1.40 4.10
C PRO A 100 7.62 0.14 3.83
N MET A 101 7.48 -0.92 4.64
CA MET A 101 8.17 -2.19 4.42
C MET A 101 7.67 -2.89 3.15
N GLN A 102 6.33 -2.97 2.98
CA GLN A 102 5.74 -3.55 1.78
C GLN A 102 6.14 -2.77 0.54
N HIS A 103 6.18 -1.43 0.64
CA HIS A 103 6.64 -0.56 -0.45
C HIS A 103 8.10 -0.84 -0.82
N LEU A 104 9.00 -1.01 0.15
CA LEU A 104 10.41 -1.34 -0.14
C LEU A 104 10.55 -2.68 -0.87
N VAL A 105 9.84 -3.72 -0.40
CA VAL A 105 9.83 -5.04 -1.05
C VAL A 105 9.28 -4.94 -2.48
N ALA A 106 8.21 -4.17 -2.67
CA ALA A 106 7.57 -4.00 -3.98
C ALA A 106 8.42 -3.14 -4.93
N LYS A 107 9.14 -2.16 -4.40
CA LYS A 107 9.83 -1.13 -5.21
C LYS A 107 10.82 -1.72 -6.20
N PHE A 108 11.52 -2.78 -5.84
CA PHE A 108 12.43 -3.48 -6.75
C PHE A 108 11.72 -3.95 -8.04
N TYR A 109 10.52 -4.53 -7.90
CA TYR A 109 9.73 -5.00 -9.04
C TYR A 109 9.01 -3.87 -9.77
N LEU A 110 8.56 -2.84 -9.03
CA LEU A 110 7.86 -1.69 -9.58
C LEU A 110 8.77 -0.84 -10.49
N ILE A 111 10.05 -0.70 -10.13
CA ILE A 111 11.05 0.00 -10.96
C ILE A 111 11.24 -0.71 -12.30
N GLN A 112 11.34 -2.05 -12.29
CA GLN A 112 11.52 -2.85 -13.52
C GLN A 112 10.37 -2.69 -14.51
N LYS A 113 9.17 -2.36 -14.01
CA LYS A 113 7.95 -2.12 -14.80
C LYS A 113 7.64 -0.64 -15.00
N ASN A 114 8.51 0.26 -14.56
CA ASN A 114 8.32 1.72 -14.57
C ASN A 114 7.00 2.19 -13.92
N ILE A 115 6.54 1.47 -12.88
CA ILE A 115 5.29 1.78 -12.17
C ILE A 115 5.58 2.87 -11.13
N LYS A 116 4.85 3.99 -11.22
CA LYS A 116 4.95 5.08 -10.25
C LYS A 116 4.32 4.70 -8.91
N THR A 117 4.89 5.23 -7.83
CA THR A 117 4.47 4.90 -6.48
C THR A 117 4.11 6.15 -5.67
N THR A 118 3.02 6.06 -4.92
CA THR A 118 2.64 7.07 -3.92
C THR A 118 2.63 6.41 -2.55
N LEU A 119 3.37 6.99 -1.61
CA LEU A 119 3.35 6.60 -0.20
C LEU A 119 2.42 7.55 0.56
N TRP A 120 1.38 7.01 1.18
CA TRP A 120 0.52 7.76 2.09
C TRP A 120 0.86 7.43 3.54
N PHE A 121 1.24 8.45 4.30
CA PHE A 121 1.66 8.32 5.68
C PHE A 121 1.04 9.42 6.53
N THR A 122 0.15 9.06 7.47
CA THR A 122 -0.71 9.99 8.20
C THR A 122 -0.32 10.22 9.65
N HIS A 123 0.49 9.33 10.25
CA HIS A 123 0.88 9.42 11.66
C HIS A 123 2.31 9.92 11.83
N SER A 124 2.63 10.40 13.03
CA SER A 124 4.01 10.70 13.40
C SER A 124 4.86 9.42 13.27
N GLY A 125 5.88 9.49 12.42
CA GLY A 125 6.77 8.36 12.17
C GLY A 125 7.63 8.02 13.39
N PRO A 126 8.27 6.85 13.37
CA PRO A 126 9.26 6.50 14.38
C PRO A 126 10.41 7.52 14.36
N LYS A 127 10.89 7.93 15.53
CA LYS A 127 11.97 8.92 15.64
C LYS A 127 13.35 8.33 15.38
N PHE A 128 13.56 7.04 15.74
CA PHE A 128 14.86 6.35 15.63
C PHE A 128 14.69 4.85 15.36
N GLY A 129 15.77 4.19 14.99
CA GLY A 129 15.86 2.74 14.84
C GLY A 129 15.50 2.23 13.44
N ILE A 130 15.40 0.91 13.33
CA ILE A 130 15.20 0.22 12.04
C ILE A 130 13.90 0.67 11.33
N LYS A 131 12.84 0.95 12.07
CA LYS A 131 11.57 1.42 11.48
C LYS A 131 11.73 2.81 10.86
N TRP A 132 12.56 3.67 11.46
CA TRP A 132 12.91 4.98 10.91
C TRP A 132 13.67 4.85 9.60
N LEU A 133 14.69 3.97 9.55
CA LEU A 133 15.44 3.68 8.33
C LEU A 133 14.55 3.13 7.21
N ILE A 134 13.65 2.18 7.53
CA ILE A 134 12.69 1.63 6.58
C ILE A 134 11.79 2.73 6.01
N LEU A 135 11.26 3.61 6.85
CA LEU A 135 10.42 4.72 6.41
C LEU A 135 11.22 5.70 5.56
N TRP A 136 12.45 6.02 5.96
CA TRP A 136 13.34 6.93 5.23
C TRP A 136 13.66 6.40 3.82
N PHE A 137 14.11 5.14 3.70
CA PHE A 137 14.39 4.51 2.41
C PHE A 137 13.14 4.40 1.54
N SER A 138 12.02 3.97 2.12
CA SER A 138 10.74 3.91 1.42
C SER A 138 10.34 5.28 0.87
N SER A 139 10.49 6.31 1.69
CA SER A 139 10.18 7.69 1.32
C SER A 139 11.11 8.22 0.23
N MET A 140 12.41 7.91 0.32
CA MET A 140 13.38 8.30 -0.71
C MET A 140 13.04 7.70 -2.07
N LEU A 141 12.62 6.44 -2.09
CA LEU A 141 12.31 5.70 -3.31
C LEU A 141 10.89 5.94 -3.86
N ALA A 142 9.94 6.46 -3.08
CA ALA A 142 8.61 6.80 -3.55
C ALA A 142 8.66 7.97 -4.56
N ASN A 143 7.80 7.94 -5.58
CA ASN A 143 7.67 9.05 -6.53
C ASN A 143 6.93 10.23 -5.90
N ASN A 144 5.85 9.95 -5.17
CA ASN A 144 5.06 10.93 -4.43
C ASN A 144 4.88 10.48 -2.99
N ILE A 145 4.73 11.45 -2.08
CA ILE A 145 4.39 11.22 -0.68
C ILE A 145 3.22 12.10 -0.33
N VAL A 146 2.22 11.50 0.31
CA VAL A 146 1.01 12.18 0.76
C VAL A 146 0.92 12.06 2.27
N THR A 147 0.59 13.16 2.95
CA THR A 147 0.45 13.22 4.40
C THR A 147 -0.73 14.09 4.81
N ALA A 148 -1.32 13.80 5.97
CA ALA A 148 -2.44 14.57 6.49
C ALA A 148 -2.03 15.97 6.97
N SER A 149 -0.81 16.13 7.51
CA SER A 149 -0.29 17.44 7.94
C SER A 149 1.22 17.54 7.72
N LYS A 150 1.74 18.76 7.65
CA LYS A 150 3.18 19.01 7.53
C LYS A 150 4.00 18.45 8.70
N HIS A 151 3.37 18.28 9.87
CA HIS A 151 4.00 17.78 11.09
C HIS A 151 3.90 16.25 11.25
N SER A 152 3.02 15.60 10.48
CA SER A 152 2.81 14.14 10.54
C SER A 152 3.93 13.33 9.90
N PHE A 153 4.73 13.96 9.02
CA PHE A 153 5.77 13.26 8.29
C PHE A 153 7.16 13.73 8.75
N PRO A 154 8.05 12.81 9.16
CA PRO A 154 9.31 13.18 9.83
C PRO A 154 10.39 13.72 8.89
N PHE A 155 10.22 13.64 7.57
CA PHE A 155 11.25 14.03 6.60
C PHE A 155 10.78 15.17 5.69
N ARG A 156 11.74 16.06 5.33
CA ARG A 156 11.48 17.18 4.44
C ARG A 156 11.93 16.84 3.00
N PHE A 157 11.04 16.18 2.23
CA PHE A 157 11.24 15.97 0.80
C PHE A 157 10.36 16.92 -0.01
N LYS A 158 10.86 17.45 -1.14
CA LYS A 158 10.09 18.31 -2.07
C LYS A 158 8.81 17.63 -2.62
N LYS A 159 8.80 16.29 -2.67
CA LYS A 159 7.69 15.46 -3.15
C LYS A 159 6.60 15.17 -2.12
N VAL A 160 6.70 15.72 -0.92
CA VAL A 160 5.68 15.59 0.13
C VAL A 160 4.56 16.60 -0.12
N LYS A 161 3.36 16.08 -0.29
CA LYS A 161 2.13 16.86 -0.43
C LYS A 161 1.26 16.68 0.80
N CYS A 162 0.83 17.78 1.40
CA CYS A 162 -0.13 17.77 2.50
C CYS A 162 -1.53 17.93 1.90
N ILE A 163 -2.44 16.99 2.21
CA ILE A 163 -3.82 17.01 1.71
C ILE A 163 -4.84 17.43 2.78
N GLY A 164 -4.36 17.83 3.97
CA GLY A 164 -5.24 18.14 5.10
C GLY A 164 -5.70 16.90 5.88
N PRO A 165 -6.44 17.10 6.97
CA PRO A 165 -7.06 15.99 7.70
C PRO A 165 -8.13 15.35 6.81
N VAL A 166 -8.09 14.03 6.77
CA VAL A 166 -9.09 13.19 6.07
C VAL A 166 -10.05 12.65 7.08
#